data_b6059cf4fcf7461a5c916807d1beb6b7
#
_entry.id   b6059cf4fcf7461a5c916807d1beb6b7
#
_cell.length_a   1.000
_cell.length_b   1.000
_cell.length_c   1.000
_cell.angle_alpha   90.00
_cell.angle_beta   90.00
_cell.angle_gamma   90.00
#
_symmetry.space_group_name_H-M   'P 1'
#
loop_
_entity.id
_entity.type
_entity.pdbx_description
1 polymer ?
#
loop_
_entity_poly.entity_id
_entity_poly.type
_entity_poly.pdbx_seq_one_letter_code
_entity_poly.pdbx_strand_id
1 'polypeptide(L)'
;MSAGWGRNNFKIWYQELQNNLDLTRCNLMDPVYMEFDESFVMRDSEFDKLMPENHQVDLYLITYRVPGIERLNKPVSMINLGPTPIDLVGYYRDIGLEAYMAHDYEEYNRILTCLQVRKAVANTKILILSNSEQTPASVNTSCCDLVSLFTRYGIRHNRIDFRQVFNYFDEIPADEGIHQEARA
;
A
#
# COMPACT_ATOMS: atom_id res chain seq x y z
N MET A 1 -26.90 -3.77 4.37
CA MET A 1 -27.65 -3.75 5.62
C MET A 1 -27.27 -2.52 6.40
N SER A 2 -27.90 -1.45 6.08
CA SER A 2 -27.94 -0.33 7.02
C SER A 2 -28.95 -0.60 8.13
N ALA A 3 -29.90 -1.47 7.91
CA ALA A 3 -31.02 -1.66 8.82
C ALA A 3 -30.69 -2.37 10.15
N GLY A 4 -29.55 -3.04 10.27
CA GLY A 4 -29.13 -3.69 11.51
C GLY A 4 -27.94 -3.04 12.22
N TRP A 5 -27.13 -2.29 11.48
CA TRP A 5 -25.97 -1.57 11.98
C TRP A 5 -26.23 -0.06 11.83
N GLY A 6 -27.05 0.53 12.69
CA GLY A 6 -27.27 1.96 12.66
C GLY A 6 -25.96 2.75 12.81
N ARG A 7 -25.96 4.02 12.42
CA ARG A 7 -24.81 4.93 12.50
C ARG A 7 -24.10 4.92 13.87
N ASN A 8 -24.83 4.62 14.94
CA ASN A 8 -24.25 4.54 16.29
C ASN A 8 -23.35 3.32 16.46
N ASN A 9 -23.76 2.14 15.94
CA ASN A 9 -22.93 0.93 16.00
C ASN A 9 -21.67 1.08 15.15
N PHE A 10 -21.77 1.79 14.02
CA PHE A 10 -20.65 2.11 13.18
C PHE A 10 -19.63 3.02 13.88
N LYS A 11 -20.10 4.01 14.65
CA LYS A 11 -19.21 4.86 15.45
C LYS A 11 -18.48 4.08 16.54
N ILE A 12 -19.19 3.18 17.25
CA ILE A 12 -18.58 2.31 18.26
C ILE A 12 -17.49 1.44 17.63
N TRP A 13 -17.81 0.79 16.52
CA TRP A 13 -16.84 -0.02 15.80
C TRP A 13 -15.62 0.79 15.34
N TYR A 14 -15.82 2.01 14.83
CA TYR A 14 -14.71 2.87 14.42
C TYR A 14 -13.82 3.27 15.61
N GLN A 15 -14.40 3.51 16.78
CA GLN A 15 -13.64 3.74 18.02
C GLN A 15 -12.84 2.51 18.44
N GLU A 16 -13.42 1.32 18.30
CA GLU A 16 -12.69 0.06 18.54
C GLU A 16 -11.50 -0.10 17.58
N LEU A 17 -11.68 0.22 16.31
CA LEU A 17 -10.57 0.24 15.36
C LEU A 17 -9.44 1.17 15.81
N GLN A 18 -9.77 2.41 16.16
CA GLN A 18 -8.78 3.40 16.60
C GLN A 18 -8.02 2.93 17.85
N ASN A 19 -8.65 2.18 18.73
CA ASN A 19 -8.04 1.70 19.96
C ASN A 19 -7.17 0.44 19.78
N ASN A 20 -7.42 -0.35 18.74
CA ASN A 20 -6.78 -1.67 18.56
C ASN A 20 -5.82 -1.73 17.35
N LEU A 21 -5.90 -0.77 16.42
CA LEU A 21 -4.97 -0.69 15.31
C LEU A 21 -3.67 -0.01 15.73
N ASP A 22 -2.56 -0.51 15.20
CA ASP A 22 -1.27 0.14 15.33
C ASP A 22 -1.17 1.34 14.38
N LEU A 23 -1.63 2.50 14.84
CA LEU A 23 -1.65 3.74 14.07
C LEU A 23 -0.26 4.30 13.76
N THR A 24 0.82 3.70 14.28
CA THR A 24 2.18 4.02 13.83
C THR A 24 2.49 3.43 12.46
N ARG A 25 1.69 2.45 12.02
CA ARG A 25 1.86 1.72 10.76
C ARG A 25 0.88 2.11 9.67
N CYS A 26 -0.20 2.78 10.03
CA CYS A 26 -1.21 3.22 9.07
C CYS A 26 -1.78 4.58 9.45
N ASN A 27 -2.24 5.31 8.45
CA ASN A 27 -3.06 6.50 8.63
C ASN A 27 -4.51 6.09 8.39
N LEU A 28 -5.29 6.06 9.46
CA LEU A 28 -6.71 5.73 9.38
C LEU A 28 -7.49 6.98 8.96
N MET A 29 -8.04 6.94 7.76
CA MET A 29 -8.86 8.01 7.22
C MET A 29 -10.25 8.02 7.86
N ASP A 30 -10.96 9.14 7.73
CA ASP A 30 -12.33 9.23 8.19
C ASP A 30 -13.22 8.18 7.52
N PRO A 31 -14.08 7.50 8.28
CA PRO A 31 -14.89 6.41 7.75
C PRO A 31 -16.02 6.94 6.88
N VAL A 32 -16.25 6.28 5.76
CA VAL A 32 -17.37 6.58 4.86
C VAL A 32 -18.53 5.63 5.14
N TYR A 33 -19.64 6.18 5.56
CA TYR A 33 -20.87 5.43 5.74
C TYR A 33 -21.64 5.38 4.41
N MET A 34 -21.81 4.16 3.89
CA MET A 34 -22.51 3.92 2.63
C MET A 34 -23.90 3.37 2.88
N GLU A 35 -24.87 3.84 2.10
CA GLU A 35 -26.27 3.44 2.21
C GLU A 35 -26.65 2.54 1.05
N PHE A 36 -27.44 1.50 1.35
CA PHE A 36 -28.05 0.63 0.37
C PHE A 36 -29.53 0.98 0.27
N ASP A 37 -30.07 0.84 -0.93
CA ASP A 37 -31.54 0.93 -1.10
C ASP A 37 -32.26 -0.30 -0.55
N GLU A 38 -33.59 -0.30 -0.62
CA GLU A 38 -34.43 -1.39 -0.11
C GLU A 38 -34.16 -2.74 -0.80
N SER A 39 -33.57 -2.74 -1.96
CA SER A 39 -33.19 -3.93 -2.73
C SER A 39 -31.74 -4.36 -2.49
N PHE A 40 -31.04 -3.78 -1.50
CA PHE A 40 -29.62 -3.98 -1.19
C PHE A 40 -28.70 -3.63 -2.37
N VAL A 41 -29.13 -2.73 -3.23
CA VAL A 41 -28.33 -2.20 -4.32
C VAL A 41 -27.69 -0.89 -3.86
N MET A 42 -26.38 -0.78 -4.06
CA MET A 42 -25.65 0.45 -3.82
C MET A 42 -25.77 1.36 -5.04
N ARG A 43 -26.19 2.59 -4.84
CA ARG A 43 -26.27 3.59 -5.89
C ARG A 43 -24.86 4.08 -6.27
N ASP A 44 -24.68 4.46 -7.52
CA ASP A 44 -23.40 5.02 -7.98
C ASP A 44 -22.98 6.25 -7.18
N SER A 45 -23.92 7.07 -6.72
CA SER A 45 -23.65 8.22 -5.85
C SER A 45 -22.98 7.86 -4.52
N GLU A 46 -23.12 6.62 -4.05
CA GLU A 46 -22.42 6.16 -2.85
C GLU A 46 -20.93 5.92 -3.14
N PHE A 47 -20.59 5.44 -4.35
CA PHE A 47 -19.21 5.34 -4.81
C PHE A 47 -18.56 6.70 -5.01
N ASP A 48 -19.31 7.69 -5.44
CA ASP A 48 -18.80 9.05 -5.63
C ASP A 48 -18.23 9.63 -4.33
N LYS A 49 -18.70 9.14 -3.17
CA LYS A 49 -18.14 9.53 -1.86
C LYS A 49 -16.70 9.04 -1.63
N LEU A 50 -16.31 7.94 -2.29
CA LEU A 50 -14.97 7.35 -2.16
C LEU A 50 -13.97 7.90 -3.19
N MET A 51 -14.47 8.39 -4.33
CA MET A 51 -13.63 8.77 -5.47
C MET A 51 -12.64 9.90 -5.18
N PRO A 52 -13.02 11.00 -4.47
CA PRO A 52 -12.12 12.14 -4.27
C PRO A 52 -10.82 11.76 -3.56
N GLU A 53 -10.90 10.85 -2.59
CA GLU A 53 -9.76 10.45 -1.76
C GLU A 53 -9.15 9.10 -2.17
N ASN A 54 -9.71 8.42 -3.18
CA ASN A 54 -9.26 7.10 -3.62
C ASN A 54 -7.75 7.06 -3.96
N HIS A 55 -7.19 8.16 -4.48
CA HIS A 55 -5.77 8.24 -4.80
C HIS A 55 -4.85 8.17 -3.56
N GLN A 56 -5.36 8.52 -2.38
CA GLN A 56 -4.64 8.48 -1.10
C GLN A 56 -4.79 7.14 -0.37
N VAL A 57 -5.77 6.32 -0.79
CA VAL A 57 -6.06 5.05 -0.13
C VAL A 57 -5.14 3.96 -0.65
N ASP A 58 -4.49 3.24 0.24
CA ASP A 58 -3.69 2.05 -0.05
C ASP A 58 -4.48 0.76 0.17
N LEU A 59 -5.46 0.78 1.08
CA LEU A 59 -6.27 -0.38 1.49
C LEU A 59 -7.63 0.08 2.00
N TYR A 60 -8.71 -0.53 1.52
CA TYR A 60 -10.05 -0.34 2.06
C TYR A 60 -10.36 -1.39 3.14
N LEU A 61 -10.67 -0.94 4.35
CA LEU A 61 -11.25 -1.80 5.36
C LEU A 61 -12.79 -1.73 5.25
N ILE A 62 -13.40 -2.84 4.93
CA ILE A 62 -14.84 -2.95 4.74
C ILE A 62 -15.47 -3.85 5.81
N THR A 63 -16.65 -3.50 6.26
CA THR A 63 -17.40 -4.27 7.28
C THR A 63 -18.48 -5.14 6.66
N TYR A 64 -18.78 -4.92 5.39
CA TYR A 64 -19.83 -5.62 4.67
C TYR A 64 -19.51 -5.66 3.17
N ARG A 65 -20.26 -6.48 2.42
CA ARG A 65 -20.15 -6.51 0.97
C ARG A 65 -20.46 -5.14 0.36
N VAL A 66 -19.51 -4.62 -0.39
CA VAL A 66 -19.63 -3.38 -1.15
C VAL A 66 -19.66 -3.76 -2.64
N PRO A 67 -20.86 -3.86 -3.27
CA PRO A 67 -20.94 -4.18 -4.69
C PRO A 67 -20.23 -3.13 -5.54
N GLY A 68 -19.40 -3.57 -6.49
CA GLY A 68 -18.66 -2.67 -7.38
C GLY A 68 -17.40 -2.06 -6.79
N ILE A 69 -16.96 -2.47 -5.58
CA ILE A 69 -15.73 -1.94 -4.96
C ILE A 69 -14.49 -2.21 -5.83
N GLU A 70 -14.53 -3.23 -6.68
CA GLU A 70 -13.49 -3.54 -7.66
C GLU A 70 -13.21 -2.36 -8.62
N ARG A 71 -14.19 -1.47 -8.84
CA ARG A 71 -14.03 -0.25 -9.67
C ARG A 71 -13.01 0.73 -9.09
N LEU A 72 -12.75 0.66 -7.79
CA LEU A 72 -11.76 1.51 -7.12
C LEU A 72 -10.32 1.04 -7.37
N ASN A 73 -10.15 -0.20 -7.86
CA ASN A 73 -8.86 -0.81 -8.15
C ASN A 73 -7.85 -0.71 -6.98
N LYS A 74 -8.34 -0.99 -5.79
CA LYS A 74 -7.56 -0.96 -4.54
C LYS A 74 -7.78 -2.24 -3.76
N PRO A 75 -6.78 -2.71 -3.01
CA PRO A 75 -6.94 -3.83 -2.10
C PRO A 75 -8.08 -3.59 -1.10
N VAL A 76 -8.76 -4.67 -0.72
CA VAL A 76 -9.78 -4.65 0.33
C VAL A 76 -9.38 -5.55 1.49
N SER A 77 -9.89 -5.23 2.65
CA SER A 77 -9.65 -6.05 3.86
C SER A 77 -10.89 -6.12 4.72
N MET A 78 -10.97 -7.17 5.51
CA MET A 78 -12.02 -7.38 6.52
C MET A 78 -11.38 -7.89 7.80
N ILE A 79 -11.91 -7.45 8.94
CA ILE A 79 -11.63 -8.07 10.25
C ILE A 79 -12.82 -8.95 10.57
N ASN A 80 -12.56 -10.22 10.83
CA ASN A 80 -13.62 -11.20 10.99
C ASN A 80 -14.16 -11.20 12.41
N LEU A 81 -15.45 -11.00 12.49
CA LEU A 81 -16.25 -11.31 13.67
C LEU A 81 -17.34 -12.37 13.37
N GLY A 82 -17.18 -13.15 12.28
CA GLY A 82 -18.16 -14.16 11.87
C GLY A 82 -17.84 -14.88 10.55
N PRO A 83 -18.65 -15.84 10.08
CA PRO A 83 -18.36 -16.66 8.88
C PRO A 83 -18.45 -15.91 7.55
N THR A 84 -19.28 -14.89 7.45
CA THR A 84 -19.54 -14.15 6.20
C THR A 84 -18.30 -13.54 5.55
N PRO A 85 -17.31 -13.00 6.27
CA PRO A 85 -16.12 -12.42 5.66
C PRO A 85 -15.26 -13.38 4.84
N ILE A 86 -15.24 -14.66 5.19
CA ILE A 86 -14.44 -15.66 4.45
C ILE A 86 -14.93 -15.78 3.02
N ASP A 87 -16.25 -15.88 2.83
CA ASP A 87 -16.87 -16.01 1.51
C ASP A 87 -16.67 -14.74 0.69
N LEU A 88 -16.75 -13.58 1.33
CA LEU A 88 -16.56 -12.30 0.66
C LEU A 88 -15.12 -12.10 0.19
N VAL A 89 -14.14 -12.43 1.03
CA VAL A 89 -12.72 -12.33 0.63
C VAL A 89 -12.42 -13.34 -0.48
N GLY A 90 -12.99 -14.56 -0.42
CA GLY A 90 -12.92 -15.54 -1.49
C GLY A 90 -13.49 -14.98 -2.81
N TYR A 91 -14.69 -14.40 -2.76
CA TYR A 91 -15.33 -13.78 -3.92
C TYR A 91 -14.47 -12.64 -4.51
N TYR A 92 -13.94 -11.72 -3.67
CA TYR A 92 -13.10 -10.64 -4.17
C TYR A 92 -11.83 -11.12 -4.85
N ARG A 93 -11.21 -12.17 -4.31
CA ARG A 93 -10.03 -12.80 -4.93
C ARG A 93 -10.37 -13.46 -6.26
N ASP A 94 -11.52 -14.10 -6.36
CA ASP A 94 -11.99 -14.76 -7.58
C ASP A 94 -12.21 -13.77 -8.73
N ILE A 95 -12.71 -12.57 -8.43
CA ILE A 95 -12.84 -11.48 -9.42
C ILE A 95 -11.53 -10.69 -9.66
N GLY A 96 -10.40 -11.17 -9.11
CA GLY A 96 -9.08 -10.59 -9.34
C GLY A 96 -8.72 -9.42 -8.44
N LEU A 97 -9.51 -9.13 -7.42
CA LEU A 97 -9.19 -8.08 -6.45
C LEU A 97 -8.28 -8.63 -5.34
N GLU A 98 -7.27 -7.86 -4.97
CA GLU A 98 -6.44 -8.19 -3.82
C GLU A 98 -7.26 -8.02 -2.53
N ALA A 99 -7.44 -9.11 -1.78
CA ALA A 99 -8.31 -9.12 -0.61
C ALA A 99 -7.68 -9.87 0.57
N TYR A 100 -7.85 -9.31 1.76
CA TYR A 100 -7.29 -9.81 3.01
C TYR A 100 -8.37 -10.01 4.06
N MET A 101 -8.16 -11.00 4.91
CA MET A 101 -8.98 -11.24 6.08
C MET A 101 -8.07 -11.45 7.30
N ALA A 102 -8.46 -10.89 8.41
CA ALA A 102 -7.86 -11.15 9.72
C ALA A 102 -8.93 -11.69 10.67
N HIS A 103 -8.57 -12.61 11.56
CA HIS A 103 -9.47 -13.11 12.59
C HIS A 103 -9.60 -12.14 13.76
N ASP A 104 -8.55 -11.37 14.00
CA ASP A 104 -8.47 -10.42 15.10
C ASP A 104 -7.61 -9.20 14.73
N TYR A 105 -7.51 -8.26 15.65
CA TYR A 105 -6.71 -7.05 15.45
C TYR A 105 -5.20 -7.34 15.42
N GLU A 106 -4.72 -8.36 16.10
CA GLU A 106 -3.30 -8.73 16.09
C GLU A 106 -2.88 -9.21 14.70
N GLU A 107 -3.67 -10.10 14.10
CA GLU A 107 -3.44 -10.57 12.74
C GLU A 107 -3.57 -9.42 11.72
N TYR A 108 -4.55 -8.52 11.92
CA TYR A 108 -4.73 -7.38 11.06
C TYR A 108 -3.52 -6.42 11.11
N ASN A 109 -2.98 -6.16 12.29
CA ASN A 109 -1.77 -5.35 12.45
C ASN A 109 -0.55 -6.00 11.75
N ARG A 110 -0.47 -7.34 11.70
CA ARG A 110 0.55 -8.05 10.91
C ARG A 110 0.36 -7.82 9.40
N ILE A 111 -0.88 -7.88 8.92
CA ILE A 111 -1.21 -7.56 7.51
C ILE A 111 -0.79 -6.13 7.18
N LEU A 112 -1.13 -5.15 8.02
CA LEU A 112 -0.71 -3.76 7.83
C LEU A 112 0.81 -3.62 7.78
N THR A 113 1.54 -4.35 8.64
CA THR A 113 3.00 -4.39 8.62
C THR A 113 3.54 -4.90 7.28
N CYS A 114 3.00 -6.01 6.78
CA CYS A 114 3.40 -6.58 5.50
C CYS A 114 3.14 -5.62 4.33
N LEU A 115 1.99 -4.94 4.34
CA LEU A 115 1.64 -3.96 3.32
C LEU A 115 2.55 -2.72 3.38
N GLN A 116 2.89 -2.25 4.58
CA GLN A 116 3.85 -1.16 4.76
C GLN A 116 5.22 -1.52 4.21
N VAL A 117 5.73 -2.72 4.53
CA VAL A 117 7.01 -3.21 4.00
C VAL A 117 6.95 -3.32 2.47
N ARG A 118 5.88 -3.89 1.92
CA ARG A 118 5.68 -3.98 0.46
C ARG A 118 5.73 -2.59 -0.20
N LYS A 119 5.04 -1.61 0.38
CA LYS A 119 5.05 -0.23 -0.13
C LYS A 119 6.44 0.41 -0.03
N ALA A 120 7.17 0.18 1.06
CA ALA A 120 8.54 0.66 1.22
C ALA A 120 9.47 0.04 0.18
N VAL A 121 9.37 -1.27 -0.04
CA VAL A 121 10.14 -1.98 -1.08
C VAL A 121 9.81 -1.44 -2.47
N ALA A 122 8.53 -1.24 -2.81
CA ALA A 122 8.10 -0.70 -4.09
C ALA A 122 8.60 0.74 -4.34
N ASN A 123 8.81 1.50 -3.27
CA ASN A 123 9.36 2.86 -3.35
C ASN A 123 10.90 2.90 -3.35
N THR A 124 11.57 1.75 -3.19
CA THR A 124 13.03 1.66 -3.22
C THR A 124 13.55 2.04 -4.61
N LYS A 125 14.60 2.86 -4.62
CA LYS A 125 15.31 3.25 -5.84
C LYS A 125 16.74 2.73 -5.76
N ILE A 126 17.18 2.03 -6.80
CA ILE A 126 18.55 1.53 -6.91
C ILE A 126 19.31 2.48 -7.84
N LEU A 127 20.44 2.98 -7.38
CA LEU A 127 21.38 3.73 -8.20
C LEU A 127 22.48 2.78 -8.66
N ILE A 128 22.66 2.66 -9.98
CA ILE A 128 23.69 1.83 -10.58
C ILE A 128 24.74 2.75 -11.19
N LEU A 129 25.94 2.71 -10.65
CA LEU A 129 27.10 3.39 -11.22
C LEU A 129 27.76 2.44 -12.23
N SER A 130 27.75 2.79 -13.49
CA SER A 130 28.31 1.95 -14.57
C SER A 130 28.71 2.79 -15.76
N ASN A 131 29.83 2.46 -16.38
CA ASN A 131 30.30 3.06 -17.62
C ASN A 131 29.79 2.34 -18.88
N SER A 132 28.92 1.36 -18.72
CA SER A 132 28.33 0.61 -19.83
C SER A 132 26.81 0.60 -19.75
N GLU A 133 26.14 0.47 -20.88
CA GLU A 133 24.68 0.28 -20.94
C GLU A 133 24.23 -1.07 -20.38
N GLN A 134 25.16 -2.01 -20.29
CA GLN A 134 24.88 -3.34 -19.75
C GLN A 134 24.88 -3.33 -18.23
N THR A 135 23.97 -4.07 -17.63
CA THR A 135 23.96 -4.29 -16.20
C THR A 135 25.22 -5.06 -15.80
N PRO A 136 25.99 -4.59 -14.80
CA PRO A 136 27.16 -5.33 -14.33
C PRO A 136 26.83 -6.78 -13.99
N ALA A 137 27.69 -7.70 -14.37
CA ALA A 137 27.48 -9.14 -14.11
C ALA A 137 27.26 -9.44 -12.61
N SER A 138 27.92 -8.69 -11.74
CA SER A 138 27.73 -8.80 -10.28
C SER A 138 26.31 -8.48 -9.82
N VAL A 139 25.61 -7.57 -10.50
CA VAL A 139 24.20 -7.27 -10.18
C VAL A 139 23.29 -8.38 -10.68
N ASN A 140 23.55 -8.91 -11.87
CA ASN A 140 22.77 -10.01 -12.45
C ASN A 140 22.98 -11.34 -11.72
N THR A 141 24.15 -11.57 -11.13
CA THR A 141 24.47 -12.82 -10.42
C THR A 141 24.09 -12.78 -8.94
N SER A 142 24.06 -11.60 -8.33
CA SER A 142 23.79 -11.44 -6.89
C SER A 142 22.33 -11.11 -6.59
N CYS A 143 21.60 -10.57 -7.55
CA CYS A 143 20.21 -10.16 -7.42
C CYS A 143 19.42 -10.66 -8.63
N CYS A 144 18.12 -10.76 -8.48
CA CYS A 144 17.23 -10.91 -9.64
C CYS A 144 17.54 -9.83 -10.68
N ASP A 145 17.30 -10.15 -11.94
CA ASP A 145 17.45 -9.12 -12.97
C ASP A 145 16.57 -7.89 -12.68
N LEU A 146 17.00 -6.73 -13.15
CA LEU A 146 16.33 -5.45 -12.81
C LEU A 146 14.88 -5.39 -13.32
N VAL A 147 14.57 -6.11 -14.41
CA VAL A 147 13.22 -6.21 -14.95
C VAL A 147 12.34 -7.00 -13.99
N SER A 148 12.84 -8.12 -13.48
CA SER A 148 12.14 -8.92 -12.46
C SER A 148 11.93 -8.14 -11.16
N LEU A 149 12.90 -7.35 -10.71
CA LEU A 149 12.77 -6.50 -9.54
C LEU A 149 11.67 -5.44 -9.74
N PHE A 150 11.63 -4.81 -10.90
CA PHE A 150 10.56 -3.85 -11.21
C PHE A 150 9.20 -4.54 -11.30
N THR A 151 9.11 -5.66 -12.04
CA THR A 151 7.84 -6.32 -12.30
C THR A 151 7.24 -6.94 -11.03
N ARG A 152 8.08 -7.52 -10.15
CA ARG A 152 7.60 -8.22 -8.94
C ARG A 152 7.43 -7.29 -7.75
N TYR A 153 8.28 -6.29 -7.61
CA TYR A 153 8.38 -5.49 -6.39
C TYR A 153 8.18 -4.00 -6.63
N GLY A 154 8.08 -3.54 -7.87
CA GLY A 154 7.98 -2.13 -8.22
C GLY A 154 9.28 -1.33 -8.05
N ILE A 155 10.39 -1.97 -7.73
CA ILE A 155 11.69 -1.32 -7.49
C ILE A 155 12.19 -0.68 -8.77
N ARG A 156 12.46 0.63 -8.71
CA ARG A 156 12.99 1.40 -9.84
C ARG A 156 14.50 1.51 -9.75
N HIS A 157 15.18 1.58 -10.89
CA HIS A 157 16.60 1.81 -10.95
C HIS A 157 16.94 2.97 -11.89
N ASN A 158 17.99 3.70 -11.55
CA ASN A 158 18.60 4.71 -12.40
C ASN A 158 20.05 4.33 -12.63
N ARG A 159 20.55 4.59 -13.84
CA ARG A 159 21.97 4.47 -14.15
C ARG A 159 22.59 5.84 -14.24
N ILE A 160 23.79 5.94 -13.68
CA ILE A 160 24.65 7.12 -13.84
C ILE A 160 26.01 6.62 -14.33
N ASP A 161 26.54 7.29 -15.36
CA ASP A 161 27.90 7.03 -15.83
C ASP A 161 28.90 7.47 -14.74
N PHE A 162 29.87 6.61 -14.44
CA PHE A 162 30.96 6.94 -13.55
C PHE A 162 31.64 8.27 -13.88
N ARG A 163 31.78 8.60 -15.17
CA ARG A 163 32.38 9.85 -15.62
C ARG A 163 31.61 11.06 -15.15
N GLN A 164 30.26 10.98 -15.12
CA GLN A 164 29.44 12.07 -14.60
C GLN A 164 29.68 12.29 -13.12
N VAL A 165 29.84 11.20 -12.37
CA VAL A 165 30.15 11.32 -10.92
C VAL A 165 31.51 11.97 -10.69
N PHE A 166 32.54 11.55 -11.44
CA PHE A 166 33.87 12.16 -11.33
C PHE A 166 33.87 13.63 -11.76
N ASN A 167 33.16 13.99 -12.83
CA ASN A 167 33.03 15.39 -13.25
C ASN A 167 32.39 16.24 -12.15
N TYR A 168 31.35 15.71 -11.46
CA TYR A 168 30.76 16.43 -10.34
C TYR A 168 31.74 16.60 -9.18
N PHE A 169 32.60 15.59 -8.90
CA PHE A 169 33.64 15.72 -7.87
C PHE A 169 34.67 16.81 -8.21
N ASP A 170 35.03 16.94 -9.47
CA ASP A 170 35.98 17.95 -9.95
C ASP A 170 35.37 19.36 -9.92
N GLU A 171 34.04 19.48 -10.03
CA GLU A 171 33.30 20.73 -10.02
C GLU A 171 32.95 21.23 -8.60
N ILE A 172 32.95 20.32 -7.59
CA ILE A 172 32.68 20.70 -6.20
C ILE A 172 33.93 21.37 -5.62
N PRO A 173 33.86 22.66 -5.21
CA PRO A 173 34.95 23.28 -4.50
C PRO A 173 35.31 22.44 -3.28
N ALA A 174 36.59 22.23 -3.05
CA ALA A 174 37.09 21.51 -1.87
C ALA A 174 36.63 22.28 -0.60
N ASP A 175 35.49 21.92 -0.08
CA ASP A 175 34.99 22.45 1.20
C ASP A 175 35.66 21.66 2.33
N GLU A 176 36.45 22.34 3.13
CA GLU A 176 37.13 21.73 4.27
C GLU A 176 36.17 21.05 5.25
N GLY A 177 34.91 21.52 5.33
CA GLY A 177 33.85 20.91 6.15
C GLY A 177 33.50 19.49 5.70
N ILE A 178 33.38 19.24 4.39
CA ILE A 178 33.07 17.92 3.82
C ILE A 178 34.23 16.92 4.11
N HIS A 179 35.46 17.38 4.06
CA HIS A 179 36.63 16.55 4.39
C HIS A 179 36.72 16.18 5.87
N GLN A 180 36.18 17.00 6.77
CA GLN A 180 36.14 16.70 8.21
C GLN A 180 35.04 15.69 8.52
N GLU A 181 33.83 15.81 7.93
CA GLU A 181 32.76 14.84 8.09
C GLU A 181 33.11 13.46 7.51
N ALA A 182 33.82 13.39 6.41
CA ALA A 182 34.24 12.13 5.80
C ALA A 182 35.34 11.40 6.60
N ARG A 183 35.96 12.04 7.58
CA ARG A 183 37.04 11.46 8.44
C ARG A 183 36.54 11.09 9.84
N ALA A 184 35.29 11.44 10.19
CA ALA A 184 34.65 11.12 11.47
C ALA A 184 33.86 9.80 11.36
#